data_c10aefd44295ae4f5873d5c2e3e9ac7d
#
_entry.id   c10aefd44295ae4f5873d5c2e3e9ac7d
#
_cell.length_a   1.000
_cell.length_b   1.000
_cell.length_c   1.000
_cell.angle_alpha   90.00
_cell.angle_beta   90.00
_cell.angle_gamma   90.00
#
_symmetry.space_group_name_H-M   'P 1'
#
loop_
_entity.id
_entity.type
_entity.pdbx_description
1 polymer ?
#
loop_
_entity_poly.entity_id
_entity_poly.type
_entity_poly.pdbx_seq_one_letter_code
_entity_poly.pdbx_strand_id
1 'polypeptide(L)'
;MKEKLFVGVDCHKNTIACFVEGKFKEFSTTKKGFEQALKWAPKDCNWAIEGAYHFGLTFAAYLISKGCKVYEFNALSTSKARKIYSVSGEKSDYMDAKVISKVASDPEIRLQEVSLATIELKRKISKRELYVKQRTGVINNVKAGFVQEGINPLYKDFTTKRAIQWLLKQEDSEKRYAGKILETLNEIISQLEKEIEELTPEKAKRLTKIKGISTLRACTIYASTRGKKMSKAQFASYSGVAPVRNESGLKQGHRNNHRGDRRLNSVIYSVSICQSKYDPIGSNYYLKKLQEGKTKRHARKCLSRMLCNQIWKILFMD
;
A
#
# COMPACT_ATOMS: atom_id res chain seq x y z
N MET A 1 10.43 -7.82 33.76
CA MET A 1 9.49 -8.02 32.62
C MET A 1 9.99 -9.21 31.83
N LYS A 2 9.16 -10.26 31.60
CA LYS A 2 9.59 -11.38 30.73
C LYS A 2 9.89 -10.83 29.34
N GLU A 3 11.06 -11.14 28.81
CA GLU A 3 11.42 -10.83 27.42
C GLU A 3 10.36 -11.44 26.51
N LYS A 4 9.82 -10.63 25.58
CA LYS A 4 8.85 -11.12 24.62
C LYS A 4 9.59 -11.95 23.57
N LEU A 5 9.35 -13.25 23.58
CA LEU A 5 9.93 -14.17 22.61
C LEU A 5 9.28 -13.96 21.22
N PHE A 6 10.10 -13.80 20.19
CA PHE A 6 9.64 -13.64 18.82
C PHE A 6 10.19 -14.75 17.90
N VAL A 7 9.28 -15.39 17.18
CA VAL A 7 9.64 -16.18 16.00
C VAL A 7 9.84 -15.19 14.85
N GLY A 8 11.04 -15.10 14.32
CA GLY A 8 11.34 -14.33 13.11
C GLY A 8 11.01 -15.17 11.87
N VAL A 9 10.30 -14.58 10.94
CA VAL A 9 9.81 -15.29 9.75
C VAL A 9 10.14 -14.51 8.49
N ASP A 10 10.86 -15.17 7.58
CA ASP A 10 11.02 -14.74 6.20
C ASP A 10 10.15 -15.59 5.28
N CYS A 11 9.31 -14.93 4.47
CA CYS A 11 8.29 -15.60 3.66
C CYS A 11 8.60 -15.51 2.18
N HIS A 12 8.69 -16.67 1.53
CA HIS A 12 8.84 -16.83 0.10
C HIS A 12 7.58 -17.45 -0.55
N LYS A 13 7.61 -17.57 -1.86
CA LYS A 13 6.48 -18.13 -2.63
C LYS A 13 6.14 -19.56 -2.19
N ASN A 14 7.14 -20.39 -1.96
CA ASN A 14 6.97 -21.82 -1.70
C ASN A 14 7.37 -22.24 -0.28
N THR A 15 8.14 -21.41 0.43
CA THR A 15 8.70 -21.71 1.76
C THR A 15 8.50 -20.56 2.73
N ILE A 16 8.43 -20.88 4.00
CA ILE A 16 8.54 -19.95 5.13
C ILE A 16 9.69 -20.41 6.02
N ALA A 17 10.67 -19.53 6.18
CA ALA A 17 11.84 -19.74 7.01
C ALA A 17 11.59 -19.16 8.40
N CYS A 18 11.66 -19.96 9.44
CA CYS A 18 11.38 -19.59 10.82
C CYS A 18 12.60 -19.73 11.70
N PHE A 19 12.85 -18.75 12.56
CA PHE A 19 13.94 -18.79 13.54
C PHE A 19 13.46 -18.34 14.93
N VAL A 20 13.82 -19.10 15.97
CA VAL A 20 13.55 -18.74 17.37
C VAL A 20 14.54 -19.48 18.30
N GLU A 21 15.08 -18.79 19.30
CA GLU A 21 15.97 -19.37 20.34
C GLU A 21 17.10 -20.27 19.81
N GLY A 22 17.76 -19.84 18.73
CA GLY A 22 18.85 -20.60 18.10
C GLY A 22 18.39 -21.74 17.18
N LYS A 23 17.11 -22.06 17.12
CA LYS A 23 16.54 -23.09 16.24
C LYS A 23 16.06 -22.46 14.93
N PHE A 24 16.36 -23.13 13.82
CA PHE A 24 15.91 -22.75 12.48
C PHE A 24 15.18 -23.91 11.82
N LYS A 25 14.09 -23.61 11.13
CA LYS A 25 13.38 -24.59 10.32
C LYS A 25 12.58 -23.93 9.20
N GLU A 26 12.55 -24.59 8.05
CA GLU A 26 11.73 -24.21 6.91
C GLU A 26 10.49 -25.07 6.82
N PHE A 27 9.39 -24.45 6.36
CA PHE A 27 8.11 -25.10 6.13
C PHE A 27 7.57 -24.68 4.77
N SER A 28 6.69 -25.50 4.19
CA SER A 28 6.02 -25.16 2.94
C SER A 28 4.99 -24.03 3.13
N THR A 29 4.80 -23.18 2.12
CA THR A 29 3.74 -22.16 2.09
C THR A 29 2.38 -22.80 1.77
N THR A 30 2.01 -23.81 2.57
CA THR A 30 0.74 -24.54 2.48
C THR A 30 0.07 -24.58 3.85
N LYS A 31 -1.23 -24.88 3.89
CA LYS A 31 -1.96 -25.01 5.16
C LYS A 31 -1.28 -26.01 6.10
N LYS A 32 -0.81 -27.16 5.57
CA LYS A 32 -0.07 -28.19 6.34
C LYS A 32 1.25 -27.63 6.89
N GLY A 33 1.99 -26.88 6.08
CA GLY A 33 3.23 -26.24 6.53
C GLY A 33 2.99 -25.18 7.61
N PHE A 34 1.90 -24.43 7.51
CA PHE A 34 1.49 -23.46 8.53
C PHE A 34 1.17 -24.13 9.88
N GLU A 35 0.45 -25.26 9.84
CA GLU A 35 0.15 -26.08 11.01
C GLU A 35 1.44 -26.63 11.66
N GLN A 36 2.38 -27.08 10.83
CA GLN A 36 3.67 -27.59 11.30
C GLN A 36 4.52 -26.46 11.93
N ALA A 37 4.56 -25.27 11.32
CA ALA A 37 5.27 -24.12 11.87
C ALA A 37 4.69 -23.69 13.22
N LEU A 38 3.36 -23.66 13.34
CA LEU A 38 2.69 -23.31 14.60
C LEU A 38 2.99 -24.33 15.71
N LYS A 39 2.99 -25.65 15.39
CA LYS A 39 3.32 -26.72 16.35
C LYS A 39 4.80 -26.71 16.76
N TRP A 40 5.69 -26.30 15.86
CA TRP A 40 7.13 -26.24 16.11
C TRP A 40 7.52 -25.06 16.98
N ALA A 41 6.82 -23.92 16.89
CA ALA A 41 7.10 -22.73 17.65
C ALA A 41 6.84 -22.92 19.16
N PRO A 42 7.57 -22.24 20.03
CA PRO A 42 7.28 -22.22 21.46
C PRO A 42 5.85 -21.72 21.75
N LYS A 43 5.25 -22.23 22.83
CA LYS A 43 3.96 -21.70 23.32
C LYS A 43 4.14 -20.24 23.75
N ASP A 44 3.11 -19.43 23.55
CA ASP A 44 3.06 -18.02 23.96
C ASP A 44 4.10 -17.10 23.29
N CYS A 45 4.67 -17.51 22.15
CA CYS A 45 5.54 -16.65 21.35
C CYS A 45 4.75 -15.64 20.49
N ASN A 46 5.41 -14.55 20.16
CA ASN A 46 4.95 -13.60 19.15
C ASN A 46 5.61 -13.94 17.80
N TRP A 47 4.99 -13.50 16.69
CA TRP A 47 5.50 -13.74 15.36
C TRP A 47 5.87 -12.43 14.68
N ALA A 48 7.09 -12.28 14.24
CA ALA A 48 7.55 -11.14 13.45
C ALA A 48 7.77 -11.60 12.01
N ILE A 49 6.94 -11.12 11.08
CA ILE A 49 6.92 -11.58 9.68
C ILE A 49 7.38 -10.46 8.77
N GLU A 50 8.44 -10.72 7.98
CA GLU A 50 8.81 -9.82 6.90
C GLU A 50 7.77 -9.88 5.78
N GLY A 51 7.26 -8.70 5.40
CA GLY A 51 6.24 -8.62 4.35
C GLY A 51 4.92 -9.30 4.70
N ALA A 52 4.48 -9.22 5.97
CA ALA A 52 3.18 -9.76 6.44
C ALA A 52 1.97 -9.34 5.59
N TYR A 53 2.08 -8.26 4.83
CA TYR A 53 1.06 -7.81 3.87
C TYR A 53 1.40 -8.14 2.40
N HIS A 54 2.38 -8.99 2.14
CA HIS A 54 2.81 -9.47 0.82
C HIS A 54 2.86 -11.00 0.78
N PHE A 55 4.04 -11.59 0.66
CA PHE A 55 4.20 -13.05 0.66
C PHE A 55 3.78 -13.70 1.97
N GLY A 56 4.02 -13.03 3.10
CA GLY A 56 3.61 -13.49 4.43
C GLY A 56 2.12 -13.32 4.77
N LEU A 57 1.32 -12.74 3.86
CA LEU A 57 -0.08 -12.36 4.14
C LEU A 57 -0.95 -13.57 4.54
N THR A 58 -0.84 -14.66 3.82
CA THR A 58 -1.65 -15.87 4.08
C THR A 58 -1.24 -16.54 5.39
N PHE A 59 0.06 -16.59 5.66
CA PHE A 59 0.57 -17.14 6.92
C PHE A 59 0.23 -16.24 8.12
N ALA A 60 0.37 -14.94 7.98
CA ALA A 60 -0.05 -13.98 9.02
C ALA A 60 -1.54 -14.12 9.34
N ALA A 61 -2.41 -14.20 8.32
CA ALA A 61 -3.83 -14.40 8.50
C ALA A 61 -4.15 -15.73 9.20
N TYR A 62 -3.46 -16.81 8.84
CA TYR A 62 -3.58 -18.11 9.49
C TYR A 62 -3.21 -18.03 10.97
N LEU A 63 -2.06 -17.47 11.30
CA LEU A 63 -1.60 -17.33 12.70
C LEU A 63 -2.58 -16.50 13.55
N ILE A 64 -3.07 -15.38 13.01
CA ILE A 64 -4.04 -14.53 13.71
C ILE A 64 -5.36 -15.29 13.93
N SER A 65 -5.81 -16.09 12.96
CA SER A 65 -7.02 -16.94 13.11
C SER A 65 -6.86 -18.01 14.20
N LYS A 66 -5.62 -18.33 14.59
CA LYS A 66 -5.28 -19.25 15.69
C LYS A 66 -4.99 -18.53 17.01
N GLY A 67 -5.28 -17.22 17.08
CA GLY A 67 -5.07 -16.42 18.30
C GLY A 67 -3.65 -15.91 18.52
N CYS A 68 -2.72 -16.12 17.56
CA CYS A 68 -1.37 -15.66 17.68
C CYS A 68 -1.24 -14.15 17.43
N LYS A 69 -0.34 -13.49 18.17
CA LYS A 69 0.04 -12.11 17.89
C LYS A 69 1.09 -12.06 16.78
N VAL A 70 0.76 -11.37 15.72
CA VAL A 70 1.62 -11.23 14.55
C VAL A 70 2.00 -9.77 14.36
N TYR A 71 3.28 -9.52 14.09
CA TYR A 71 3.84 -8.20 13.88
C TYR A 71 4.48 -8.09 12.50
N GLU A 72 4.28 -6.96 11.84
CA GLU A 72 4.95 -6.69 10.55
C GLU A 72 6.38 -6.24 10.80
N PHE A 73 7.32 -6.87 10.12
CA PHE A 73 8.70 -6.46 10.04
C PHE A 73 9.02 -5.85 8.67
N ASN A 74 9.81 -4.78 8.64
CA ASN A 74 10.09 -4.05 7.40
C ASN A 74 11.36 -4.58 6.74
N ALA A 75 11.30 -4.96 5.47
CA ALA A 75 12.44 -5.42 4.66
C ALA A 75 13.66 -4.48 4.68
N LEU A 76 13.45 -3.16 4.76
CA LEU A 76 14.55 -2.20 4.90
C LEU A 76 15.26 -2.34 6.26
N SER A 77 14.54 -2.71 7.31
CA SER A 77 15.10 -2.95 8.64
C SER A 77 15.91 -4.25 8.65
N THR A 78 15.41 -5.33 8.03
CA THR A 78 16.16 -6.59 7.85
C THR A 78 17.47 -6.34 7.12
N SER A 79 17.42 -5.65 5.98
CA SER A 79 18.62 -5.35 5.18
C SER A 79 19.67 -4.52 5.93
N LYS A 80 19.25 -3.57 6.77
CA LYS A 80 20.19 -2.79 7.60
C LYS A 80 20.74 -3.59 8.76
N ALA A 81 19.88 -4.33 9.46
CA ALA A 81 20.26 -5.12 10.61
C ALA A 81 21.16 -6.29 10.22
N ARG A 82 20.98 -6.89 9.02
CA ARG A 82 21.86 -7.95 8.51
C ARG A 82 23.33 -7.53 8.54
N LYS A 83 23.64 -6.28 8.16
CA LYS A 83 25.01 -5.76 8.20
C LYS A 83 25.63 -5.69 9.60
N ILE A 84 24.80 -5.68 10.65
CA ILE A 84 25.25 -5.71 12.06
C ILE A 84 25.55 -7.16 12.49
N TYR A 85 24.78 -8.12 11.98
CA TYR A 85 24.88 -9.54 12.38
C TYR A 85 25.75 -10.39 11.46
N SER A 86 26.14 -9.89 10.26
CA SER A 86 27.03 -10.57 9.33
C SER A 86 27.99 -9.54 8.70
N VAL A 87 29.28 -9.68 9.01
CA VAL A 87 30.36 -8.82 8.48
C VAL A 87 30.46 -8.98 6.95
N SER A 88 30.27 -10.21 6.46
CA SER A 88 30.30 -10.53 5.01
C SER A 88 29.06 -10.04 4.26
N GLY A 89 27.98 -9.65 4.96
CA GLY A 89 26.71 -9.29 4.33
C GLY A 89 25.99 -10.48 3.70
N GLU A 90 26.31 -11.71 4.12
CA GLU A 90 25.70 -12.94 3.64
C GLU A 90 24.17 -12.86 3.66
N LYS A 91 23.56 -13.22 2.55
CA LYS A 91 22.10 -13.28 2.40
C LYS A 91 21.68 -14.73 2.30
N SER A 92 20.99 -15.20 3.36
CA SER A 92 20.32 -16.50 3.39
C SER A 92 19.00 -16.39 4.15
N ASP A 93 18.06 -17.26 3.87
CA ASP A 93 16.76 -17.31 4.56
C ASP A 93 16.94 -17.54 6.06
N TYR A 94 17.96 -18.34 6.45
CA TYR A 94 18.39 -18.49 7.84
C TYR A 94 18.79 -17.16 8.47
N MET A 95 19.65 -16.40 7.79
CA MET A 95 20.15 -15.13 8.32
C MET A 95 19.02 -14.09 8.42
N ASP A 96 18.12 -14.04 7.44
CA ASP A 96 17.00 -13.11 7.43
C ASP A 96 16.02 -13.44 8.56
N ALA A 97 15.60 -14.70 8.73
CA ALA A 97 14.74 -15.13 9.83
C ALA A 97 15.40 -14.88 11.22
N LYS A 98 16.70 -15.14 11.35
CA LYS A 98 17.48 -14.89 12.59
C LYS A 98 17.53 -13.40 12.94
N VAL A 99 17.80 -12.55 11.95
CA VAL A 99 17.83 -11.08 12.13
C VAL A 99 16.47 -10.56 12.53
N ILE A 100 15.40 -11.02 11.87
CA ILE A 100 14.03 -10.64 12.20
C ILE A 100 13.69 -11.00 13.65
N SER A 101 14.00 -12.24 14.09
CA SER A 101 13.76 -12.70 15.46
C SER A 101 14.50 -11.83 16.48
N LYS A 102 15.81 -11.61 16.29
CA LYS A 102 16.64 -10.84 17.22
C LYS A 102 16.21 -9.38 17.34
N VAL A 103 15.99 -8.72 16.20
CA VAL A 103 15.59 -7.31 16.17
C VAL A 103 14.15 -7.12 16.68
N ALA A 104 13.27 -8.10 16.44
CA ALA A 104 11.91 -8.06 16.97
C ALA A 104 11.86 -8.23 18.50
N SER A 105 12.82 -8.91 19.07
CA SER A 105 12.94 -9.11 20.54
C SER A 105 13.55 -7.90 21.27
N ASP A 106 14.13 -6.93 20.52
CA ASP A 106 14.67 -5.71 21.11
C ASP A 106 13.52 -4.82 21.65
N PRO A 107 13.49 -4.49 22.95
CA PRO A 107 12.43 -3.70 23.56
C PRO A 107 12.35 -2.25 23.05
N GLU A 108 13.42 -1.73 22.45
CA GLU A 108 13.44 -0.39 21.86
C GLU A 108 12.77 -0.36 20.47
N ILE A 109 12.66 -1.52 19.83
CA ILE A 109 12.04 -1.64 18.50
C ILE A 109 10.52 -1.71 18.62
N ARG A 110 9.85 -0.72 18.07
CA ARG A 110 8.38 -0.68 18.01
C ARG A 110 7.89 -1.39 16.75
N LEU A 111 7.39 -2.60 16.94
CA LEU A 111 6.72 -3.36 15.88
C LEU A 111 5.23 -2.99 15.80
N GLN A 112 4.68 -3.13 14.61
CA GLN A 112 3.26 -2.93 14.36
C GLN A 112 2.53 -4.27 14.33
N GLU A 113 1.55 -4.44 15.21
CA GLU A 113 0.66 -5.60 15.19
C GLU A 113 -0.20 -5.62 13.93
N VAL A 114 -0.31 -6.80 13.33
CA VAL A 114 -1.06 -7.03 12.08
C VAL A 114 -2.51 -7.34 12.42
N SER A 115 -3.44 -6.70 11.73
CA SER A 115 -4.89 -6.90 11.90
C SER A 115 -5.48 -7.63 10.69
N LEU A 116 -6.34 -8.64 10.92
CA LEU A 116 -7.08 -9.35 9.86
C LEU A 116 -7.92 -8.38 9.02
N ALA A 117 -8.63 -7.46 9.66
CA ALA A 117 -9.43 -6.48 8.95
C ALA A 117 -8.58 -5.60 8.01
N THR A 118 -7.37 -5.21 8.47
CA THR A 118 -6.44 -4.44 7.61
C THR A 118 -5.88 -5.29 6.48
N ILE A 119 -5.61 -6.59 6.72
CA ILE A 119 -5.20 -7.53 5.68
C ILE A 119 -6.28 -7.65 4.61
N GLU A 120 -7.52 -7.89 5.02
CA GLU A 120 -8.64 -8.07 4.11
C GLU A 120 -8.91 -6.81 3.27
N LEU A 121 -9.01 -5.66 3.91
CA LEU A 121 -9.16 -4.37 3.24
C LEU A 121 -8.06 -4.14 2.20
N LYS A 122 -6.81 -4.36 2.56
CA LYS A 122 -5.68 -4.21 1.63
C LYS A 122 -5.76 -5.18 0.45
N ARG A 123 -6.17 -6.42 0.70
CA ARG A 123 -6.34 -7.43 -0.36
C ARG A 123 -7.40 -7.00 -1.37
N LYS A 124 -8.56 -6.51 -0.88
CA LYS A 124 -9.65 -6.03 -1.75
C LYS A 124 -9.24 -4.79 -2.56
N ILE A 125 -8.57 -3.82 -1.93
CA ILE A 125 -8.02 -2.66 -2.63
C ILE A 125 -7.04 -3.09 -3.74
N SER A 126 -6.13 -4.04 -3.44
CA SER A 126 -5.15 -4.53 -4.44
C SER A 126 -5.82 -5.24 -5.61
N LYS A 127 -6.87 -6.05 -5.35
CA LYS A 127 -7.65 -6.70 -6.41
C LYS A 127 -8.38 -5.67 -7.27
N ARG A 128 -9.03 -4.70 -6.63
CA ARG A 128 -9.71 -3.61 -7.36
C ARG A 128 -8.73 -2.85 -8.26
N GLU A 129 -7.53 -2.51 -7.79
CA GLU A 129 -6.52 -1.84 -8.60
C GLU A 129 -6.06 -2.69 -9.80
N LEU A 130 -5.94 -4.01 -9.62
CA LEU A 130 -5.63 -4.94 -10.70
C LEU A 130 -6.68 -4.87 -11.80
N TYR A 131 -7.97 -4.97 -11.45
CA TYR A 131 -9.06 -4.93 -12.43
C TYR A 131 -9.21 -3.56 -13.10
N VAL A 132 -8.97 -2.48 -12.38
CA VAL A 132 -8.92 -1.12 -12.98
C VAL A 132 -7.78 -1.01 -13.99
N LYS A 133 -6.60 -1.59 -13.70
CA LYS A 133 -5.48 -1.62 -14.63
C LYS A 133 -5.81 -2.45 -15.88
N GLN A 134 -6.44 -3.60 -15.74
CA GLN A 134 -6.91 -4.42 -16.85
C GLN A 134 -7.93 -3.67 -17.70
N ARG A 135 -8.93 -3.03 -17.07
CA ARG A 135 -9.91 -2.19 -17.77
C ARG A 135 -9.24 -1.08 -18.58
N THR A 136 -8.27 -0.40 -18.00
CA THR A 136 -7.50 0.64 -18.70
C THR A 136 -6.76 0.08 -19.91
N GLY A 137 -6.18 -1.13 -19.79
CA GLY A 137 -5.53 -1.82 -20.89
C GLY A 137 -6.48 -2.10 -22.06
N VAL A 138 -7.66 -2.65 -21.76
CA VAL A 138 -8.71 -2.92 -22.76
C VAL A 138 -9.16 -1.62 -23.44
N ILE A 139 -9.41 -0.56 -22.66
CA ILE A 139 -9.81 0.75 -23.20
C ILE A 139 -8.74 1.31 -24.14
N ASN A 140 -7.46 1.22 -23.77
CA ASN A 140 -6.38 1.72 -24.60
C ASN A 140 -6.28 0.93 -25.91
N ASN A 141 -6.49 -0.39 -25.88
CA ASN A 141 -6.51 -1.23 -27.08
C ASN A 141 -7.66 -0.84 -28.01
N VAL A 142 -8.88 -0.70 -27.47
CA VAL A 142 -10.04 -0.23 -28.24
C VAL A 142 -9.79 1.12 -28.91
N LYS A 143 -9.20 2.07 -28.18
CA LYS A 143 -8.85 3.39 -28.74
C LYS A 143 -7.81 3.28 -29.84
N ALA A 144 -6.81 2.43 -29.67
CA ALA A 144 -5.79 2.20 -30.70
C ALA A 144 -6.41 1.61 -31.98
N GLY A 145 -7.34 0.65 -31.85
CA GLY A 145 -8.09 0.10 -33.00
C GLY A 145 -8.82 1.17 -33.79
N PHE A 146 -9.57 2.03 -33.13
CA PHE A 146 -10.25 3.16 -33.82
C PHE A 146 -9.28 4.10 -34.52
N VAL A 147 -8.13 4.39 -33.93
CA VAL A 147 -7.09 5.23 -34.56
C VAL A 147 -6.52 4.55 -35.80
N GLN A 148 -6.27 3.24 -35.76
CA GLN A 148 -5.76 2.48 -36.91
C GLN A 148 -6.76 2.44 -38.09
N GLU A 149 -8.05 2.42 -37.79
CA GLU A 149 -9.11 2.46 -38.78
C GLU A 149 -9.41 3.88 -39.30
N GLY A 150 -8.78 4.92 -38.73
CA GLY A 150 -9.08 6.30 -39.06
C GLY A 150 -10.47 6.78 -38.59
N ILE A 151 -11.05 6.07 -37.60
CA ILE A 151 -12.40 6.33 -37.09
C ILE A 151 -12.35 7.10 -35.78
N ASN A 152 -13.13 8.18 -35.67
CA ASN A 152 -13.38 8.85 -34.40
C ASN A 152 -14.53 8.16 -33.64
N PRO A 153 -14.31 7.54 -32.50
CA PRO A 153 -15.36 6.87 -31.75
C PRO A 153 -16.37 7.90 -31.20
N LEU A 154 -17.65 7.51 -31.13
CA LEU A 154 -18.72 8.34 -30.56
C LEU A 154 -18.45 8.72 -29.09
N TYR A 155 -17.76 7.85 -28.34
CA TYR A 155 -17.44 8.06 -26.94
C TYR A 155 -15.92 8.15 -26.73
N LYS A 156 -15.50 9.16 -25.95
CA LYS A 156 -14.09 9.31 -25.51
C LYS A 156 -13.76 8.50 -24.26
N ASP A 157 -14.79 8.22 -23.44
CA ASP A 157 -14.68 7.47 -22.19
C ASP A 157 -15.48 6.17 -22.26
N PHE A 158 -14.76 5.06 -22.37
CA PHE A 158 -15.33 3.71 -22.41
C PHE A 158 -15.53 3.08 -21.03
N THR A 159 -15.51 3.86 -19.95
CA THR A 159 -15.89 3.36 -18.62
C THR A 159 -17.40 3.41 -18.38
N THR A 160 -18.13 4.17 -19.17
CA THR A 160 -19.56 4.41 -18.99
C THR A 160 -20.41 3.28 -19.59
N LYS A 161 -21.56 2.97 -18.96
CA LYS A 161 -22.51 1.98 -19.49
C LYS A 161 -22.92 2.27 -20.92
N ARG A 162 -23.18 3.56 -21.26
CA ARG A 162 -23.59 3.96 -22.63
C ARG A 162 -22.51 3.65 -23.67
N ALA A 163 -21.26 3.94 -23.36
CA ALA A 163 -20.14 3.66 -24.26
C ALA A 163 -19.92 2.14 -24.46
N ILE A 164 -20.07 1.36 -23.40
CA ILE A 164 -19.97 -0.10 -23.46
C ILE A 164 -21.11 -0.70 -24.30
N GLN A 165 -22.36 -0.23 -24.09
CA GLN A 165 -23.50 -0.67 -24.88
C GLN A 165 -23.36 -0.31 -26.36
N TRP A 166 -22.72 0.83 -26.67
CA TRP A 166 -22.40 1.19 -28.04
C TRP A 166 -21.32 0.27 -28.65
N LEU A 167 -20.27 -0.12 -27.89
CA LEU A 167 -19.27 -1.10 -28.34
C LEU A 167 -19.90 -2.47 -28.65
N LEU A 168 -20.86 -2.92 -27.82
CA LEU A 168 -21.55 -4.19 -28.01
C LEU A 168 -22.38 -4.27 -29.29
N LYS A 169 -22.76 -3.11 -29.87
CA LYS A 169 -23.53 -3.00 -31.08
C LYS A 169 -22.67 -2.81 -32.36
N GLN A 170 -21.33 -2.77 -32.22
CA GLN A 170 -20.47 -2.62 -33.39
C GLN A 170 -20.47 -3.91 -34.24
N GLU A 171 -20.33 -3.78 -35.56
CA GLU A 171 -20.23 -4.93 -36.48
C GLU A 171 -18.95 -5.70 -36.29
N ASP A 172 -17.88 -5.01 -35.89
CA ASP A 172 -16.59 -5.59 -35.58
C ASP A 172 -16.63 -6.46 -34.30
N SER A 173 -16.24 -7.74 -34.45
CA SER A 173 -16.24 -8.71 -33.37
C SER A 173 -15.27 -8.35 -32.24
N GLU A 174 -14.12 -7.77 -32.53
CA GLU A 174 -13.12 -7.38 -31.51
C GLU A 174 -13.66 -6.26 -30.63
N LYS A 175 -14.37 -5.27 -31.21
CA LYS A 175 -15.02 -4.21 -30.43
C LYS A 175 -16.14 -4.76 -29.55
N ARG A 176 -16.93 -5.75 -30.07
CA ARG A 176 -17.94 -6.41 -29.24
C ARG A 176 -17.33 -7.21 -28.09
N TYR A 177 -16.24 -7.95 -28.33
CA TYR A 177 -15.52 -8.67 -27.26
C TYR A 177 -14.97 -7.71 -26.22
N ALA A 178 -14.35 -6.62 -26.64
CA ALA A 178 -13.89 -5.57 -25.73
C ALA A 178 -15.04 -5.00 -24.89
N GLY A 179 -16.20 -4.77 -25.49
CA GLY A 179 -17.42 -4.34 -24.79
C GLY A 179 -17.83 -5.31 -23.68
N LYS A 180 -17.87 -6.63 -23.97
CA LYS A 180 -18.18 -7.68 -22.97
C LYS A 180 -17.17 -7.71 -21.81
N ILE A 181 -15.87 -7.63 -22.14
CA ILE A 181 -14.82 -7.60 -21.14
C ILE A 181 -14.95 -6.35 -20.24
N LEU A 182 -15.21 -5.17 -20.81
CA LEU A 182 -15.38 -3.94 -20.06
C LEU A 182 -16.61 -3.97 -19.14
N GLU A 183 -17.71 -4.57 -19.59
CA GLU A 183 -18.93 -4.77 -18.79
C GLU A 183 -18.62 -5.63 -17.55
N THR A 184 -18.03 -6.81 -17.75
CA THR A 184 -17.63 -7.71 -16.66
C THR A 184 -16.66 -7.05 -15.70
N LEU A 185 -15.64 -6.34 -16.20
CA LEU A 185 -14.67 -5.65 -15.35
C LEU A 185 -15.33 -4.54 -14.53
N ASN A 186 -16.31 -3.81 -15.08
CA ASN A 186 -17.05 -2.80 -14.33
C ASN A 186 -17.90 -3.40 -13.22
N GLU A 187 -18.54 -4.55 -13.44
CA GLU A 187 -19.30 -5.27 -12.44
C GLU A 187 -18.39 -5.73 -11.27
N ILE A 188 -17.26 -6.37 -11.58
CA ILE A 188 -16.29 -6.82 -10.57
C ILE A 188 -15.75 -5.64 -9.77
N ILE A 189 -15.38 -4.52 -10.45
CA ILE A 189 -14.87 -3.33 -9.78
C ILE A 189 -15.94 -2.74 -8.85
N SER A 190 -17.19 -2.64 -9.31
CA SER A 190 -18.31 -2.12 -8.51
C SER A 190 -18.58 -2.99 -7.27
N GLN A 191 -18.54 -4.32 -7.44
CA GLN A 191 -18.72 -5.24 -6.32
C GLN A 191 -17.59 -5.09 -5.29
N LEU A 192 -16.32 -5.01 -5.74
CA LEU A 192 -15.19 -4.80 -4.84
C LEU A 192 -15.24 -3.44 -4.14
N GLU A 193 -15.76 -2.39 -4.79
CA GLU A 193 -15.94 -1.08 -4.16
C GLU A 193 -16.98 -1.13 -3.03
N LYS A 194 -18.09 -1.84 -3.20
CA LYS A 194 -19.07 -2.10 -2.13
C LYS A 194 -18.45 -2.85 -0.96
N GLU A 195 -17.74 -3.93 -1.24
CA GLU A 195 -17.06 -4.72 -0.20
C GLU A 195 -15.98 -3.93 0.55
N ILE A 196 -15.27 -3.01 -0.13
CA ILE A 196 -14.34 -2.08 0.51
C ILE A 196 -15.07 -1.07 1.40
N GLU A 197 -16.23 -0.59 0.96
CA GLU A 197 -17.05 0.35 1.73
C GLU A 197 -17.57 -0.30 3.02
N GLU A 198 -18.04 -1.54 2.97
CA GLU A 198 -18.47 -2.32 4.14
C GLU A 198 -17.34 -2.53 5.15
N LEU A 199 -16.12 -2.75 4.67
CA LEU A 199 -14.91 -2.94 5.49
C LEU A 199 -14.29 -1.62 5.98
N THR A 200 -14.90 -0.46 5.70
CA THR A 200 -14.31 0.85 6.00
C THR A 200 -14.23 1.11 7.50
N PRO A 201 -13.01 1.19 8.09
CA PRO A 201 -12.86 1.49 9.50
C PRO A 201 -13.31 2.91 9.83
N GLU A 202 -13.75 3.16 11.06
CA GLU A 202 -14.26 4.47 11.50
C GLU A 202 -13.21 5.59 11.32
N LYS A 203 -11.93 5.32 11.59
CA LYS A 203 -10.84 6.26 11.33
C LYS A 203 -10.71 6.62 9.85
N ALA A 204 -10.97 5.67 8.95
CA ALA A 204 -10.98 5.96 7.52
C ALA A 204 -12.20 6.79 7.12
N LYS A 205 -13.40 6.52 7.68
CA LYS A 205 -14.60 7.34 7.44
C LYS A 205 -14.36 8.80 7.79
N ARG A 206 -13.66 9.09 8.90
CA ARG A 206 -13.33 10.48 9.29
C ARG A 206 -12.49 11.22 8.24
N LEU A 207 -11.69 10.53 7.44
CA LEU A 207 -10.90 11.13 6.36
C LEU A 207 -11.77 11.70 5.24
N THR A 208 -12.98 11.19 5.03
CA THR A 208 -13.89 11.69 3.98
C THR A 208 -14.37 13.13 4.22
N LYS A 209 -14.19 13.67 5.44
CA LYS A 209 -14.43 15.09 5.76
C LYS A 209 -13.45 16.02 5.03
N ILE A 210 -12.31 15.49 4.56
CA ILE A 210 -11.34 16.26 3.77
C ILE A 210 -11.81 16.30 2.31
N LYS A 211 -12.00 17.49 1.76
CA LYS A 211 -12.44 17.69 0.37
C LYS A 211 -11.52 16.92 -0.61
N GLY A 212 -12.13 16.12 -1.47
CA GLY A 212 -11.41 15.31 -2.47
C GLY A 212 -11.01 13.92 -1.98
N ILE A 213 -11.29 13.54 -0.72
CA ILE A 213 -11.08 12.18 -0.23
C ILE A 213 -12.44 11.45 -0.25
N SER A 214 -12.62 10.53 -1.21
CA SER A 214 -13.72 9.57 -1.24
C SER A 214 -13.47 8.41 -0.25
N THR A 215 -14.50 7.61 0.04
CA THR A 215 -14.39 6.40 0.88
C THR A 215 -13.26 5.48 0.41
N LEU A 216 -13.16 5.22 -0.90
CA LEU A 216 -12.08 4.40 -1.46
C LEU A 216 -10.69 4.98 -1.22
N ARG A 217 -10.53 6.31 -1.41
CA ARG A 217 -9.25 6.99 -1.12
C ARG A 217 -8.93 6.94 0.36
N ALA A 218 -9.92 7.13 1.23
CA ALA A 218 -9.78 7.02 2.68
C ALA A 218 -9.32 5.62 3.09
N CYS A 219 -9.95 4.57 2.56
CA CYS A 219 -9.55 3.18 2.77
C CYS A 219 -8.12 2.90 2.27
N THR A 220 -7.75 3.44 1.11
CA THR A 220 -6.40 3.30 0.56
C THR A 220 -5.36 3.97 1.47
N ILE A 221 -5.64 5.17 1.97
CA ILE A 221 -4.76 5.87 2.93
C ILE A 221 -4.62 5.05 4.21
N TYR A 222 -5.74 4.59 4.79
CA TYR A 222 -5.74 3.80 6.02
C TYR A 222 -4.98 2.48 5.86
N ALA A 223 -5.27 1.71 4.81
CA ALA A 223 -4.60 0.44 4.52
C ALA A 223 -3.11 0.62 4.23
N SER A 224 -2.69 1.75 3.64
CA SER A 224 -1.27 2.07 3.41
C SER A 224 -0.54 2.36 4.72
N THR A 225 -1.20 2.95 5.71
CA THR A 225 -0.58 3.21 7.02
C THR A 225 -0.42 1.94 7.86
N ARG A 226 -1.21 0.90 7.57
CA ARG A 226 -1.17 -0.42 8.24
C ARG A 226 -1.25 -0.32 9.77
N GLY A 227 -1.93 0.70 10.31
CA GLY A 227 -2.01 0.95 11.74
C GLY A 227 -0.71 1.47 12.39
N LYS A 228 0.35 1.73 11.61
CA LYS A 228 1.64 2.24 12.13
C LYS A 228 1.45 3.57 12.84
N LYS A 229 1.91 3.66 14.08
CA LYS A 229 2.02 4.95 14.76
C LYS A 229 3.19 5.72 14.19
N MET A 230 2.94 6.90 13.65
CA MET A 230 3.94 7.76 13.02
C MET A 230 3.85 9.17 13.56
N SER A 231 5.00 9.83 13.77
CA SER A 231 5.03 11.26 13.96
C SER A 231 4.64 11.98 12.65
N LYS A 232 4.27 13.24 12.73
CA LYS A 232 3.91 14.08 11.58
C LYS A 232 5.01 14.10 10.50
N ALA A 233 6.28 14.14 10.91
CA ALA A 233 7.42 14.12 10.00
C ALA A 233 7.60 12.74 9.35
N GLN A 234 7.46 11.67 10.13
CA GLN A 234 7.55 10.29 9.64
C GLN A 234 6.43 9.98 8.64
N PHE A 235 5.19 10.40 8.91
CA PHE A 235 4.07 10.20 7.98
C PHE A 235 4.30 10.92 6.64
N ALA A 236 4.79 12.15 6.67
CA ALA A 236 5.10 12.88 5.45
C ALA A 236 6.27 12.26 4.65
N SER A 237 7.27 11.70 5.34
CA SER A 237 8.34 10.95 4.70
C SER A 237 7.83 9.63 4.12
N TYR A 238 7.02 8.89 4.89
CA TYR A 238 6.40 7.64 4.47
C TYR A 238 5.48 7.82 3.26
N SER A 239 4.74 8.92 3.20
CA SER A 239 3.91 9.28 2.04
C SER A 239 4.69 9.83 0.84
N GLY A 240 6.01 9.93 0.93
CA GLY A 240 6.86 10.43 -0.17
C GLY A 240 6.73 11.93 -0.44
N VAL A 241 6.06 12.67 0.44
CA VAL A 241 5.81 14.12 0.26
C VAL A 241 6.93 14.97 0.84
N ALA A 242 7.59 14.51 1.91
CA ALA A 242 8.73 15.21 2.47
C ALA A 242 9.96 15.10 1.56
N PRO A 243 10.66 16.21 1.29
CA PRO A 243 11.93 16.16 0.56
C PRO A 243 12.99 15.44 1.39
N VAL A 244 13.92 14.79 0.72
CA VAL A 244 15.10 14.19 1.35
C VAL A 244 16.27 15.18 1.16
N ARG A 245 16.97 15.49 2.25
CA ARG A 245 18.19 16.28 2.17
C ARG A 245 19.23 15.56 1.31
N ASN A 246 19.90 16.30 0.47
CA ASN A 246 20.98 15.83 -0.39
C ASN A 246 22.13 16.85 -0.27
N GLU A 247 22.90 16.68 0.78
CA GLU A 247 24.00 17.58 1.14
C GLU A 247 25.32 16.82 0.99
N SER A 248 26.27 17.39 0.28
CA SER A 248 27.64 16.89 0.17
C SER A 248 28.59 18.09 0.10
N GLY A 249 29.42 18.24 1.12
CA GLY A 249 30.35 19.38 1.23
C GLY A 249 29.62 20.72 1.09
N LEU A 250 30.02 21.52 0.12
CA LEU A 250 29.45 22.86 -0.14
C LEU A 250 28.08 22.83 -0.85
N LYS A 251 27.62 21.67 -1.33
CA LYS A 251 26.35 21.57 -2.01
C LYS A 251 25.22 21.26 -1.02
N GLN A 252 24.33 22.24 -0.82
CA GLN A 252 23.09 22.05 -0.09
C GLN A 252 21.92 21.91 -1.06
N GLY A 253 21.13 20.86 -0.90
CA GLY A 253 20.00 20.63 -1.77
C GLY A 253 19.00 19.61 -1.24
N HIS A 254 17.88 19.46 -1.95
CA HIS A 254 16.83 18.52 -1.62
C HIS A 254 16.45 17.72 -2.85
N ARG A 255 16.30 16.41 -2.69
CA ARG A 255 15.80 15.52 -3.73
C ARG A 255 14.40 14.99 -3.38
N ASN A 256 13.71 14.47 -4.40
CA ASN A 256 12.44 13.82 -4.19
C ASN A 256 12.61 12.53 -3.38
N ASN A 257 11.69 12.27 -2.46
CA ASN A 257 11.64 11.02 -1.74
C ASN A 257 10.97 9.94 -2.60
N HIS A 258 11.75 9.02 -3.16
CA HIS A 258 11.27 7.87 -3.93
C HIS A 258 11.08 6.61 -3.08
N ARG A 259 11.39 6.66 -1.77
CA ARG A 259 11.31 5.52 -0.84
C ARG A 259 9.98 5.43 -0.09
N GLY A 260 9.07 6.40 -0.28
CA GLY A 260 7.75 6.40 0.34
C GLY A 260 6.79 5.36 -0.27
N ASP A 261 5.67 5.14 0.40
CA ASP A 261 4.58 4.30 -0.12
C ASP A 261 3.98 4.95 -1.39
N ARG A 262 4.11 4.25 -2.54
CA ARG A 262 3.70 4.78 -3.85
C ARG A 262 2.19 4.97 -3.97
N ARG A 263 1.39 4.09 -3.35
CA ARG A 263 -0.08 4.21 -3.36
C ARG A 263 -0.52 5.43 -2.59
N LEU A 264 0.00 5.57 -1.37
CA LEU A 264 -0.29 6.72 -0.51
C LEU A 264 0.13 8.03 -1.19
N ASN A 265 1.33 8.06 -1.80
CA ASN A 265 1.80 9.21 -2.57
C ASN A 265 0.85 9.57 -3.71
N SER A 266 0.42 8.59 -4.51
CA SER A 266 -0.50 8.77 -5.64
C SER A 266 -1.86 9.33 -5.19
N VAL A 267 -2.42 8.79 -4.10
CA VAL A 267 -3.69 9.27 -3.56
C VAL A 267 -3.57 10.72 -3.08
N ILE A 268 -2.54 11.03 -2.27
CA ILE A 268 -2.31 12.39 -1.75
C ILE A 268 -2.10 13.38 -2.89
N TYR A 269 -1.34 13.00 -3.91
CA TYR A 269 -1.13 13.83 -5.08
C TYR A 269 -2.44 14.10 -5.85
N SER A 270 -3.25 13.07 -6.07
CA SER A 270 -4.55 13.21 -6.74
C SER A 270 -5.51 14.11 -5.95
N VAL A 271 -5.55 13.97 -4.62
CA VAL A 271 -6.35 14.84 -3.74
C VAL A 271 -5.83 16.27 -3.79
N SER A 272 -4.53 16.49 -3.81
CA SER A 272 -3.95 17.84 -3.91
C SER A 272 -4.29 18.52 -5.25
N ILE A 273 -4.39 17.76 -6.35
CA ILE A 273 -4.90 18.29 -7.63
C ILE A 273 -6.36 18.71 -7.50
N CYS A 274 -7.19 17.86 -6.89
CA CYS A 274 -8.60 18.16 -6.67
C CYS A 274 -8.76 19.43 -5.81
N GLN A 275 -8.05 19.52 -4.68
CA GLN A 275 -8.12 20.67 -3.79
C GLN A 275 -7.60 21.96 -4.45
N SER A 276 -6.54 21.89 -5.25
CA SER A 276 -6.03 23.09 -5.96
C SER A 276 -7.02 23.67 -6.95
N LYS A 277 -8.07 22.92 -7.35
CA LYS A 277 -9.08 23.34 -8.33
C LYS A 277 -10.45 23.63 -7.71
N TYR A 278 -10.84 22.85 -6.70
CA TYR A 278 -12.24 22.78 -6.25
C TYR A 278 -12.42 23.02 -4.74
N ASP A 279 -11.34 23.18 -3.98
CA ASP A 279 -11.40 23.50 -2.56
C ASP A 279 -10.88 24.92 -2.32
N PRO A 280 -11.71 25.87 -1.79
CA PRO A 280 -11.29 27.26 -1.63
C PRO A 280 -10.00 27.39 -0.79
N ILE A 281 -9.87 26.60 0.30
CA ILE A 281 -8.70 26.65 1.17
C ILE A 281 -7.46 26.12 0.44
N GLY A 282 -7.59 24.98 -0.24
CA GLY A 282 -6.51 24.37 -1.01
C GLY A 282 -6.10 25.22 -2.20
N SER A 283 -7.05 25.81 -2.92
CA SER A 283 -6.80 26.71 -4.05
C SER A 283 -6.06 27.98 -3.62
N ASN A 284 -6.54 28.66 -2.58
CA ASN A 284 -5.90 29.86 -2.04
C ASN A 284 -4.47 29.57 -1.57
N TYR A 285 -4.25 28.45 -0.87
CA TYR A 285 -2.92 28.06 -0.45
C TYR A 285 -2.00 27.77 -1.66
N TYR A 286 -2.52 27.08 -2.69
CA TYR A 286 -1.77 26.80 -3.89
C TYR A 286 -1.38 28.08 -4.66
N LEU A 287 -2.33 29.02 -4.84
CA LEU A 287 -2.09 30.31 -5.49
C LEU A 287 -1.07 31.15 -4.72
N LYS A 288 -1.19 31.22 -3.38
CA LYS A 288 -0.18 31.87 -2.53
C LYS A 288 1.21 31.32 -2.80
N LYS A 289 1.37 30.00 -2.93
CA LYS A 289 2.67 29.37 -3.21
C LYS A 289 3.21 29.71 -4.62
N LEU A 290 2.35 29.94 -5.59
CA LEU A 290 2.74 30.44 -6.91
C LEU A 290 3.20 31.90 -6.84
N GLN A 291 2.49 32.76 -6.09
CA GLN A 291 2.88 34.16 -5.85
C GLN A 291 4.23 34.27 -5.13
N GLU A 292 4.56 33.30 -4.24
CA GLU A 292 5.89 33.18 -3.62
C GLU A 292 7.00 32.76 -4.61
N GLY A 293 6.74 32.71 -5.93
CA GLY A 293 7.70 32.33 -6.96
C GLY A 293 7.92 30.82 -7.12
N LYS A 294 7.12 29.94 -6.48
CA LYS A 294 7.28 28.50 -6.64
C LYS A 294 6.70 28.01 -7.96
N THR A 295 7.36 27.04 -8.60
CA THR A 295 6.81 26.37 -9.78
C THR A 295 5.50 25.66 -9.45
N LYS A 296 4.63 25.43 -10.43
CA LYS A 296 3.36 24.69 -10.29
C LYS A 296 3.55 23.34 -9.59
N ARG A 297 4.63 22.62 -9.92
CA ARG A 297 4.99 21.33 -9.29
C ARG A 297 5.36 21.50 -7.82
N HIS A 298 6.13 22.51 -7.49
CA HIS A 298 6.56 22.78 -6.11
C HIS A 298 5.40 23.27 -5.26
N ALA A 299 4.57 24.19 -5.75
CA ALA A 299 3.37 24.68 -5.08
C ALA A 299 2.41 23.52 -4.74
N ARG A 300 2.22 22.57 -5.67
CA ARG A 300 1.42 21.35 -5.42
C ARG A 300 2.03 20.45 -4.35
N LYS A 301 3.35 20.31 -4.29
CA LYS A 301 4.01 19.57 -3.20
C LYS A 301 3.80 20.24 -1.83
N CYS A 302 3.82 21.56 -1.78
CA CYS A 302 3.50 22.28 -0.54
C CYS A 302 2.05 21.99 -0.10
N LEU A 303 1.10 21.99 -1.04
CA LEU A 303 -0.29 21.62 -0.76
C LEU A 303 -0.42 20.15 -0.31
N SER A 304 0.29 19.23 -0.97
CA SER A 304 0.34 17.82 -0.54
C SER A 304 0.89 17.67 0.89
N ARG A 305 1.86 18.50 1.28
CA ARG A 305 2.38 18.51 2.64
C ARG A 305 1.36 19.02 3.66
N MET A 306 0.61 20.07 3.33
CA MET A 306 -0.50 20.56 4.16
C MET A 306 -1.57 19.47 4.33
N LEU A 307 -1.95 18.80 3.25
CA LEU A 307 -2.90 17.69 3.26
C LEU A 307 -2.40 16.52 4.12
N CYS A 308 -1.13 16.16 4.04
CA CYS A 308 -0.54 15.15 4.93
C CYS A 308 -0.71 15.51 6.40
N ASN A 309 -0.57 16.78 6.76
CA ASN A 309 -0.75 17.21 8.14
C ASN A 309 -2.21 17.07 8.62
N GLN A 310 -3.18 17.32 7.74
CA GLN A 310 -4.61 17.14 8.04
C GLN A 310 -4.95 15.65 8.21
N ILE A 311 -4.47 14.80 7.28
CA ILE A 311 -4.65 13.35 7.34
C ILE A 311 -4.01 12.79 8.61
N TRP A 312 -2.80 13.23 8.93
CA TRP A 312 -2.07 12.77 10.11
C TRP A 312 -2.84 13.07 11.40
N LYS A 313 -3.40 14.28 11.55
CA LYS A 313 -4.21 14.63 12.70
C LYS A 313 -5.37 13.65 12.91
N ILE A 314 -6.09 13.32 11.84
CA ILE A 314 -7.26 12.42 11.94
C ILE A 314 -6.84 10.98 12.27
N LEU A 315 -5.71 10.51 11.75
CA LEU A 315 -5.31 9.11 11.94
C LEU A 315 -4.58 8.83 13.26
N PHE A 316 -3.86 9.83 13.80
CA PHE A 316 -2.87 9.59 14.86
C PHE A 316 -2.98 10.47 16.10
N MET A 317 -3.85 11.50 16.12
CA MET A 317 -4.02 12.38 17.30
C MET A 317 -5.20 11.97 18.19
N ASP A 318 -6.10 11.06 17.71
CA ASP A 318 -7.24 10.57 18.49
C ASP A 318 -6.95 9.22 19.18
#